data_0870285632584b8fa449d3c37bfdc42c
#
_entry.id   0870285632584b8fa449d3c37bfdc42c
#
_cell.length_a   1.000
_cell.length_b   1.000
_cell.length_c   1.000
_cell.angle_alpha   90.00
_cell.angle_beta   90.00
_cell.angle_gamma   90.00
#
_symmetry.space_group_name_H-M   'P 1'
#
loop_
_entity.id
_entity.type
_entity.pdbx_description
1 polymer ?
#
loop_
_entity_poly.entity_id
_entity_poly.type
_entity_poly.pdbx_seq_one_letter_code
_entity_poly.pdbx_strand_id
1 'polypeptide(L)'
;MARYAGRLTTLLRPEVAVTTVDASHINMPRPFRRLVPSYRRFAPLPPSWPAPIDVVHFTDVYLGVHARRFDAARVTTVHDTMPAEYATWRRGGARWRVVYKRSLRLLDRSDLVITPSEHTRRELLKARPLPPERVQTVGIHVPGEISPPIPGTVREPATILSIGTTAPYKNLPLLLHALARPELHGATLVRVGFPFDEDLPSLVRTLGLEDRILELGGVTDERLLSLLRSSTVLAQPSLDEGFGMPVAEAMAAGLPVVCSDGGALPEVAGSGARIVPFRKLRKGPPDLDDARDFAAALAEVLGSAQLQQSLAAAGLREVARYSAGTIRNQLLSAYGRAMEFARARTGA
;
A
#
# COMPACT_ATOMS: atom_id res chain seq x y z
N MET A 1 5.58 -6.99 -1.04
CA MET A 1 5.16 -8.31 -1.57
C MET A 1 5.36 -9.42 -0.56
N ALA A 2 6.57 -9.68 -0.02
CA ALA A 2 6.78 -10.75 0.97
C ALA A 2 5.85 -10.63 2.19
N ARG A 3 5.66 -9.42 2.75
CA ARG A 3 4.70 -9.20 3.86
C ARG A 3 3.26 -9.54 3.47
N TYR A 4 2.82 -9.22 2.28
CA TYR A 4 1.46 -9.56 1.81
C TYR A 4 1.27 -11.07 1.70
N ALA A 5 2.21 -11.78 1.06
CA ALA A 5 2.15 -13.24 0.95
C ALA A 5 2.16 -13.92 2.33
N GLY A 6 3.01 -13.45 3.27
CA GLY A 6 3.02 -13.93 4.65
C GLY A 6 1.68 -13.71 5.37
N ARG A 7 1.10 -12.52 5.25
CA ARG A 7 -0.23 -12.21 5.82
C ARG A 7 -1.33 -13.10 5.25
N LEU A 8 -1.33 -13.36 3.92
CA LEU A 8 -2.28 -14.29 3.30
C LEU A 8 -2.14 -15.71 3.85
N THR A 9 -0.91 -16.19 4.00
CA THR A 9 -0.65 -17.53 4.53
C THR A 9 -1.19 -17.68 5.95
N THR A 10 -0.88 -16.75 6.83
CA THR A 10 -1.36 -16.76 8.23
C THR A 10 -2.90 -16.67 8.27
N LEU A 11 -3.49 -15.86 7.42
CA LEU A 11 -4.94 -15.66 7.37
C LEU A 11 -5.71 -16.90 6.92
N LEU A 12 -5.18 -17.65 5.95
CA LEU A 12 -5.87 -18.77 5.30
C LEU A 12 -5.63 -20.13 5.98
N ARG A 13 -4.49 -20.34 6.63
CA ARG A 13 -4.12 -21.64 7.27
C ARG A 13 -5.18 -22.29 8.15
N PRO A 14 -6.01 -21.54 8.88
CA PRO A 14 -7.07 -22.17 9.68
C PRO A 14 -8.12 -22.92 8.84
N GLU A 15 -8.33 -22.51 7.58
CA GLU A 15 -9.44 -22.99 6.74
C GLU A 15 -8.97 -23.87 5.57
N VAL A 16 -7.75 -23.64 5.07
CA VAL A 16 -7.22 -24.32 3.88
C VAL A 16 -5.75 -24.70 4.03
N ALA A 17 -5.34 -25.78 3.38
CA ALA A 17 -3.94 -26.14 3.27
C ALA A 17 -3.21 -25.14 2.39
N VAL A 18 -2.27 -24.39 2.96
CA VAL A 18 -1.50 -23.35 2.23
C VAL A 18 -0.04 -23.77 2.08
N THR A 19 0.40 -23.93 0.85
CA THR A 19 1.82 -24.06 0.51
C THR A 19 2.29 -22.76 -0.13
N THR A 20 3.33 -22.16 0.43
CA THR A 20 3.94 -20.95 -0.12
C THR A 20 5.23 -21.28 -0.85
N VAL A 21 5.42 -20.67 -2.02
CA VAL A 21 6.67 -20.72 -2.78
C VAL A 21 7.23 -19.33 -2.87
N ASP A 22 8.40 -19.14 -2.23
CA ASP A 22 9.14 -17.89 -2.34
C ASP A 22 9.99 -17.90 -3.60
N ALA A 23 9.60 -17.11 -4.58
CA ALA A 23 10.34 -16.91 -5.81
C ALA A 23 11.64 -16.10 -5.62
N SER A 24 11.93 -15.60 -4.41
CA SER A 24 13.12 -14.79 -4.11
C SER A 24 14.44 -15.56 -4.14
N HIS A 25 14.41 -16.88 -3.94
CA HIS A 25 15.59 -17.74 -3.82
C HIS A 25 16.03 -18.40 -5.12
N ILE A 26 15.37 -18.15 -6.24
CA ILE A 26 15.65 -18.84 -7.49
C ILE A 26 16.73 -18.11 -8.29
N ASN A 27 17.86 -18.79 -8.55
CA ASN A 27 19.01 -18.26 -9.29
C ASN A 27 18.74 -18.16 -10.80
N MET A 28 18.86 -16.96 -11.37
CA MET A 28 18.83 -16.75 -12.82
C MET A 28 20.22 -16.52 -13.42
N PRO A 29 20.48 -16.93 -14.68
CA PRO A 29 21.72 -16.66 -15.38
C PRO A 29 22.05 -15.17 -15.49
N ARG A 30 23.34 -14.83 -15.39
CA ARG A 30 23.88 -13.46 -15.32
C ARG A 30 23.40 -12.43 -16.37
N PRO A 31 23.12 -12.74 -17.66
CA PRO A 31 22.77 -11.70 -18.63
C PRO A 31 21.44 -11.01 -18.36
N PHE A 32 20.49 -11.68 -17.69
CA PHE A 32 19.17 -11.08 -17.38
C PHE A 32 19.16 -10.21 -16.12
N ARG A 33 20.17 -10.31 -15.25
CA ARG A 33 20.29 -9.52 -14.02
C ARG A 33 20.37 -8.01 -14.25
N ARG A 34 20.93 -7.56 -15.38
CA ARG A 34 21.11 -6.12 -15.70
C ARG A 34 19.88 -5.48 -16.34
N LEU A 35 18.93 -6.27 -16.83
CA LEU A 35 17.79 -5.76 -17.59
C LEU A 35 16.56 -5.46 -16.73
N VAL A 36 16.38 -6.15 -15.59
CA VAL A 36 15.21 -5.99 -14.71
C VAL A 36 15.63 -6.17 -13.24
N PRO A 37 15.57 -5.14 -12.38
CA PRO A 37 15.88 -5.27 -10.95
C PRO A 37 14.99 -6.28 -10.20
N SER A 38 13.84 -6.65 -10.77
CA SER A 38 12.90 -7.64 -10.24
C SER A 38 12.95 -8.99 -10.96
N TYR A 39 14.08 -9.34 -11.60
CA TYR A 39 14.23 -10.60 -12.35
C TYR A 39 13.90 -11.87 -11.53
N ARG A 40 14.00 -11.80 -10.19
CA ARG A 40 13.59 -12.87 -9.27
C ARG A 40 12.15 -13.33 -9.48
N ARG A 41 11.29 -12.47 -10.01
CA ARG A 41 9.87 -12.75 -10.31
C ARG A 41 9.67 -13.66 -11.53
N PHE A 42 10.70 -13.84 -12.36
CA PHE A 42 10.67 -14.72 -13.55
C PHE A 42 11.37 -16.06 -13.34
N ALA A 43 11.77 -16.33 -12.11
CA ALA A 43 12.50 -17.52 -11.76
C ALA A 43 11.67 -18.81 -12.02
N PRO A 44 12.31 -19.93 -12.41
CA PRO A 44 11.62 -21.20 -12.60
C PRO A 44 11.02 -21.69 -11.28
N LEU A 45 9.77 -22.11 -11.33
CA LEU A 45 9.11 -22.78 -10.20
C LEU A 45 9.62 -24.23 -10.09
N PRO A 46 9.48 -24.88 -8.92
CA PRO A 46 9.77 -26.29 -8.76
C PRO A 46 9.11 -27.12 -9.88
N PRO A 47 9.78 -28.20 -10.36
CA PRO A 47 9.24 -29.02 -11.45
C PRO A 47 8.01 -29.83 -11.04
N SER A 48 7.80 -30.07 -9.75
CA SER A 48 6.68 -30.86 -9.22
C SER A 48 6.12 -30.23 -7.95
N TRP A 49 4.84 -30.47 -7.69
CA TRP A 49 4.09 -30.03 -6.51
C TRP A 49 3.70 -31.24 -5.66
N PRO A 50 3.72 -31.12 -4.33
CA PRO A 50 3.55 -32.28 -3.44
C PRO A 50 2.12 -32.85 -3.39
N ALA A 51 1.12 -32.12 -3.92
CA ALA A 51 -0.29 -32.54 -3.88
C ALA A 51 -1.07 -31.91 -5.02
N PRO A 52 -2.31 -32.40 -5.32
CA PRO A 52 -3.26 -31.68 -6.14
C PRO A 52 -3.48 -30.25 -5.63
N ILE A 53 -3.55 -29.29 -6.53
CA ILE A 53 -3.73 -27.88 -6.22
C ILE A 53 -5.06 -27.43 -6.77
N ASP A 54 -5.96 -26.92 -5.92
CA ASP A 54 -7.26 -26.36 -6.32
C ASP A 54 -7.11 -24.92 -6.82
N VAL A 55 -6.30 -24.12 -6.14
CA VAL A 55 -6.09 -22.69 -6.42
C VAL A 55 -4.61 -22.32 -6.35
N VAL A 56 -4.15 -21.62 -7.37
CA VAL A 56 -2.83 -20.94 -7.37
C VAL A 56 -3.05 -19.44 -7.29
N HIS A 57 -2.54 -18.80 -6.24
CA HIS A 57 -2.63 -17.36 -6.06
C HIS A 57 -1.27 -16.68 -6.31
N PHE A 58 -1.19 -15.96 -7.41
CA PHE A 58 -0.05 -15.10 -7.75
C PHE A 58 -0.21 -13.75 -7.03
N THR A 59 0.62 -13.53 -6.03
CA THR A 59 0.56 -12.30 -5.21
C THR A 59 1.12 -11.05 -5.91
N ASP A 60 1.48 -11.16 -7.18
CA ASP A 60 1.96 -10.07 -8.03
C ASP A 60 1.67 -10.39 -9.50
N VAL A 61 1.31 -9.37 -10.28
CA VAL A 61 1.02 -9.50 -11.72
C VAL A 61 2.15 -10.12 -12.53
N TYR A 62 3.40 -9.89 -12.15
CA TYR A 62 4.56 -10.45 -12.86
C TYR A 62 4.66 -11.97 -12.73
N LEU A 63 4.11 -12.56 -11.67
CA LEU A 63 4.08 -14.01 -11.46
C LEU A 63 3.11 -14.73 -12.40
N GLY A 64 2.17 -14.03 -13.00
CA GLY A 64 1.23 -14.57 -13.99
C GLY A 64 1.90 -15.21 -15.22
N VAL A 65 3.21 -15.00 -15.44
CA VAL A 65 4.00 -15.71 -16.46
C VAL A 65 3.93 -17.22 -16.26
N HIS A 66 3.82 -17.68 -15.02
CA HIS A 66 3.77 -19.08 -14.64
C HIS A 66 2.36 -19.70 -14.70
N ALA A 67 1.32 -18.91 -14.92
CA ALA A 67 -0.08 -19.36 -14.82
C ALA A 67 -0.41 -20.61 -15.65
N ARG A 68 0.17 -20.72 -16.87
CA ARG A 68 -0.07 -21.88 -17.77
C ARG A 68 0.52 -23.21 -17.27
N ARG A 69 1.34 -23.18 -16.21
CA ARG A 69 1.97 -24.39 -15.64
C ARG A 69 1.05 -25.13 -14.67
N PHE A 70 -0.08 -24.54 -14.33
CA PHE A 70 -1.01 -25.08 -13.35
C PHE A 70 -2.33 -25.43 -14.01
N ASP A 71 -2.77 -26.64 -13.76
CA ASP A 71 -4.11 -27.10 -14.08
C ASP A 71 -5.00 -26.91 -12.84
N ALA A 72 -5.10 -25.69 -12.37
CA ALA A 72 -5.81 -25.25 -11.17
C ALA A 72 -6.49 -23.93 -11.46
N ALA A 73 -7.35 -23.47 -10.56
CA ALA A 73 -7.88 -22.12 -10.60
C ALA A 73 -6.75 -21.10 -10.34
N ARG A 74 -6.68 -20.05 -11.16
CA ARG A 74 -5.59 -19.09 -11.21
C ARG A 74 -6.06 -17.73 -10.76
N VAL A 75 -5.57 -17.30 -9.61
CA VAL A 75 -5.88 -15.98 -9.04
C VAL A 75 -4.62 -15.11 -9.11
N THR A 76 -4.76 -13.83 -9.48
CA THR A 76 -3.64 -12.87 -9.47
C THR A 76 -4.06 -11.61 -8.74
N THR A 77 -3.23 -11.16 -7.77
CA THR A 77 -3.40 -9.85 -7.14
C THR A 77 -2.67 -8.76 -7.92
N VAL A 78 -3.37 -7.67 -8.20
CA VAL A 78 -2.83 -6.40 -8.70
C VAL A 78 -2.93 -5.37 -7.59
N HIS A 79 -1.80 -5.00 -6.98
CA HIS A 79 -1.77 -4.11 -5.81
C HIS A 79 -2.03 -2.65 -6.16
N ASP A 80 -1.57 -2.21 -7.31
CA ASP A 80 -1.73 -0.85 -7.82
C ASP A 80 -1.48 -0.81 -9.33
N THR A 81 -1.81 0.31 -9.95
CA THR A 81 -1.52 0.62 -11.36
C THR A 81 -0.46 1.70 -11.52
N MET A 82 0.04 2.25 -10.42
CA MET A 82 1.01 3.34 -10.37
C MET A 82 2.25 3.14 -11.26
N PRO A 83 2.82 1.91 -11.41
CA PRO A 83 3.94 1.71 -12.33
C PRO A 83 3.61 2.01 -13.79
N ALA A 84 2.34 2.00 -14.17
CA ALA A 84 1.93 2.40 -15.53
C ALA A 84 1.98 3.92 -15.74
N GLU A 85 1.72 4.70 -14.70
CA GLU A 85 1.60 6.15 -14.74
C GLU A 85 2.86 6.86 -14.23
N TYR A 86 3.30 6.52 -13.03
CA TYR A 86 4.40 7.21 -12.33
C TYR A 86 5.79 6.66 -12.64
N ALA A 87 5.89 5.56 -13.41
CA ALA A 87 7.20 5.03 -13.80
C ALA A 87 8.07 6.06 -14.52
N THR A 88 7.46 6.99 -15.28
CA THR A 88 8.18 8.04 -15.99
C THR A 88 8.78 9.13 -15.09
N TRP A 89 8.40 9.16 -13.80
CA TRP A 89 8.92 10.11 -12.82
C TRP A 89 10.29 9.73 -12.27
N ARG A 90 10.75 8.49 -12.55
CA ARG A 90 12.07 7.98 -12.16
C ARG A 90 13.00 7.85 -13.38
N ARG A 91 14.31 7.99 -13.19
CA ARG A 91 15.29 7.69 -14.23
C ARG A 91 15.09 6.25 -14.75
N GLY A 92 14.98 6.06 -16.06
CA GLY A 92 14.70 4.76 -16.67
C GLY A 92 13.25 4.27 -16.59
N GLY A 93 12.34 5.08 -16.07
CA GLY A 93 10.94 4.70 -15.81
C GLY A 93 10.12 4.34 -17.05
N ALA A 94 10.47 4.87 -18.25
CA ALA A 94 9.80 4.48 -19.50
C ALA A 94 9.90 2.97 -19.77
N ARG A 95 11.06 2.35 -19.48
CA ARG A 95 11.27 0.89 -19.59
C ARG A 95 10.37 0.13 -18.62
N TRP A 96 10.26 0.61 -17.37
CA TRP A 96 9.38 0.02 -16.35
C TRP A 96 7.92 0.10 -16.73
N ARG A 97 7.48 1.22 -17.29
CA ARG A 97 6.12 1.38 -17.80
C ARG A 97 5.79 0.35 -18.88
N VAL A 98 6.72 0.10 -19.81
CA VAL A 98 6.54 -0.90 -20.85
C VAL A 98 6.47 -2.31 -20.26
N VAL A 99 7.39 -2.64 -19.35
CA VAL A 99 7.39 -3.95 -18.66
C VAL A 99 6.09 -4.16 -17.89
N TYR A 100 5.65 -3.17 -17.12
CA TYR A 100 4.41 -3.25 -16.36
C TYR A 100 3.19 -3.41 -17.28
N LYS A 101 3.06 -2.57 -18.32
CA LYS A 101 1.96 -2.70 -19.30
C LYS A 101 1.94 -4.06 -19.99
N ARG A 102 3.11 -4.64 -20.27
CA ARG A 102 3.19 -6.01 -20.81
C ARG A 102 2.78 -7.06 -19.79
N SER A 103 3.14 -6.87 -18.51
CA SER A 103 2.74 -7.82 -17.47
C SER A 103 1.23 -7.82 -17.23
N LEU A 104 0.52 -6.71 -17.44
CA LEU A 104 -0.93 -6.67 -17.36
C LEU A 104 -1.60 -7.62 -18.38
N ARG A 105 -0.95 -7.94 -19.51
CA ARG A 105 -1.46 -8.93 -20.47
C ARG A 105 -1.43 -10.36 -19.91
N LEU A 106 -0.63 -10.61 -18.86
CA LEU A 106 -0.61 -11.92 -18.20
C LEU A 106 -1.90 -12.20 -17.43
N LEU A 107 -2.67 -11.15 -17.09
CA LEU A 107 -3.97 -11.27 -16.41
C LEU A 107 -5.01 -12.04 -17.25
N ASP A 108 -4.86 -12.09 -18.57
CA ASP A 108 -5.71 -12.93 -19.43
C ASP A 108 -5.62 -14.43 -19.10
N ARG A 109 -4.51 -14.82 -18.43
CA ARG A 109 -4.26 -16.20 -18.00
C ARG A 109 -4.84 -16.53 -16.63
N SER A 110 -5.30 -15.52 -15.89
CA SER A 110 -5.92 -15.68 -14.57
C SER A 110 -7.40 -15.95 -14.74
N ASP A 111 -7.97 -16.84 -13.94
CA ASP A 111 -9.39 -17.06 -13.89
C ASP A 111 -10.10 -15.93 -13.12
N LEU A 112 -9.43 -15.41 -12.06
CA LEU A 112 -9.88 -14.24 -11.31
C LEU A 112 -8.70 -13.30 -11.02
N VAL A 113 -8.96 -12.00 -11.03
CA VAL A 113 -8.01 -10.96 -10.59
C VAL A 113 -8.54 -10.31 -9.32
N ILE A 114 -7.66 -10.13 -8.33
CA ILE A 114 -7.97 -9.44 -7.07
C ILE A 114 -7.29 -8.08 -7.07
N THR A 115 -8.02 -7.05 -6.62
CA THR A 115 -7.50 -5.71 -6.35
C THR A 115 -7.77 -5.31 -4.90
N PRO A 116 -6.89 -4.53 -4.24
CA PRO A 116 -7.04 -4.20 -2.82
C PRO A 116 -8.11 -3.13 -2.55
N SER A 117 -8.56 -2.40 -3.58
CA SER A 117 -9.52 -1.32 -3.48
C SER A 117 -10.35 -1.19 -4.76
N GLU A 118 -11.50 -0.54 -4.67
CA GLU A 118 -12.29 -0.17 -5.84
C GLU A 118 -11.57 0.86 -6.72
N HIS A 119 -10.76 1.73 -6.11
CA HIS A 119 -9.88 2.62 -6.87
C HIS A 119 -8.96 1.81 -7.79
N THR A 120 -8.18 0.86 -7.24
CA THR A 120 -7.28 0.02 -8.05
C THR A 120 -8.05 -0.81 -9.08
N ARG A 121 -9.25 -1.30 -8.74
CA ARG A 121 -10.11 -2.00 -9.69
C ARG A 121 -10.48 -1.12 -10.89
N ARG A 122 -10.95 0.09 -10.65
CA ARG A 122 -11.30 1.04 -11.73
C ARG A 122 -10.10 1.37 -12.61
N GLU A 123 -8.96 1.69 -11.99
CA GLU A 123 -7.73 2.03 -12.75
C GLU A 123 -7.19 0.83 -13.54
N LEU A 124 -7.26 -0.38 -12.97
CA LEU A 124 -6.89 -1.60 -13.69
C LEU A 124 -7.76 -1.80 -14.93
N LEU A 125 -9.09 -1.69 -14.81
CA LEU A 125 -10.03 -1.88 -15.92
C LEU A 125 -9.85 -0.81 -17.02
N LYS A 126 -9.43 0.41 -16.67
CA LYS A 126 -9.01 1.44 -17.64
C LYS A 126 -7.71 1.05 -18.35
N ALA A 127 -6.71 0.59 -17.60
CA ALA A 127 -5.39 0.24 -18.13
C ALA A 127 -5.38 -1.07 -18.94
N ARG A 128 -6.25 -2.01 -18.55
CA ARG A 128 -6.43 -3.31 -19.17
C ARG A 128 -7.93 -3.70 -19.14
N PRO A 129 -8.65 -3.59 -20.25
CA PRO A 129 -10.03 -4.06 -20.32
C PRO A 129 -10.10 -5.58 -20.11
N LEU A 130 -10.63 -5.97 -18.95
CA LEU A 130 -10.94 -7.34 -18.56
C LEU A 130 -12.44 -7.44 -18.36
N PRO A 131 -13.07 -8.63 -18.47
CA PRO A 131 -14.44 -8.83 -18.05
C PRO A 131 -14.60 -8.38 -16.57
N PRO A 132 -15.49 -7.42 -16.26
CA PRO A 132 -15.58 -6.85 -14.89
C PRO A 132 -15.87 -7.89 -13.81
N GLU A 133 -16.58 -8.96 -14.18
CA GLU A 133 -16.91 -10.09 -13.30
C GLU A 133 -15.68 -10.92 -12.90
N ARG A 134 -14.58 -10.84 -13.67
CA ARG A 134 -13.29 -11.46 -13.37
C ARG A 134 -12.36 -10.59 -12.54
N VAL A 135 -12.80 -9.41 -12.13
CA VAL A 135 -12.00 -8.51 -11.28
C VAL A 135 -12.78 -8.23 -10.00
N GLN A 136 -12.28 -8.70 -8.88
CA GLN A 136 -12.92 -8.58 -7.57
C GLN A 136 -12.06 -7.76 -6.61
N THR A 137 -12.69 -6.85 -5.88
CA THR A 137 -12.03 -6.14 -4.79
C THR A 137 -12.01 -7.01 -3.54
N VAL A 138 -10.81 -7.20 -2.99
CA VAL A 138 -10.57 -7.82 -1.69
C VAL A 138 -9.55 -6.97 -0.96
N GLY A 139 -9.97 -6.36 0.14
CA GLY A 139 -9.13 -5.49 0.94
C GLY A 139 -7.84 -6.16 1.44
N ILE A 140 -6.96 -5.38 2.03
CA ILE A 140 -5.75 -5.92 2.67
C ILE A 140 -6.01 -6.05 4.17
N HIS A 141 -5.75 -7.24 4.71
CA HIS A 141 -5.85 -7.49 6.16
C HIS A 141 -4.86 -6.61 6.94
N VAL A 142 -5.38 -5.93 7.96
CA VAL A 142 -4.58 -5.22 8.96
C VAL A 142 -4.35 -6.15 10.16
N PRO A 143 -3.08 -6.44 10.53
CA PRO A 143 -2.78 -7.37 11.62
C PRO A 143 -3.39 -6.95 12.96
N GLY A 144 -3.93 -7.91 13.71
CA GLY A 144 -4.58 -7.64 14.99
C GLY A 144 -3.63 -7.19 16.11
N GLU A 145 -2.32 -7.42 15.93
CA GLU A 145 -1.28 -6.91 16.82
C GLU A 145 -1.20 -5.39 16.77
N ILE A 146 -1.61 -4.78 15.64
CA ILE A 146 -1.78 -3.32 15.52
C ILE A 146 -3.10 -2.97 16.20
N SER A 147 -3.01 -2.53 17.44
CA SER A 147 -4.14 -2.19 18.30
C SER A 147 -3.88 -0.87 19.03
N PRO A 148 -4.91 -0.19 19.49
CA PRO A 148 -4.78 1.05 20.25
C PRO A 148 -3.85 0.87 21.46
N PRO A 149 -3.20 1.95 21.92
CA PRO A 149 -2.45 1.92 23.15
C PRO A 149 -3.36 1.64 24.34
N ILE A 150 -2.77 1.17 25.44
CA ILE A 150 -3.47 0.99 26.73
C ILE A 150 -4.05 2.35 27.16
N PRO A 151 -5.29 2.39 27.70
CA PRO A 151 -5.87 3.62 28.22
C PRO A 151 -4.92 4.36 29.15
N GLY A 152 -4.76 5.67 28.98
CA GLY A 152 -3.82 6.50 29.75
C GLY A 152 -2.43 6.65 29.13
N THR A 153 -2.13 5.97 28.02
CA THR A 153 -0.89 6.24 27.26
C THR A 153 -0.90 7.66 26.72
N VAL A 154 0.09 8.47 27.13
CA VAL A 154 0.28 9.83 26.64
C VAL A 154 0.99 9.76 25.28
N ARG A 155 0.43 10.44 24.28
CA ARG A 155 1.11 10.62 22.98
C ARG A 155 2.15 11.75 23.10
N GLU A 156 3.23 11.61 22.35
CA GLU A 156 4.25 12.65 22.24
C GLU A 156 3.66 13.90 21.58
N PRO A 157 3.69 15.07 22.25
CA PRO A 157 3.01 16.26 21.76
C PRO A 157 3.60 16.68 20.40
N ALA A 158 2.71 17.14 19.51
CA ALA A 158 3.04 17.68 18.19
C ALA A 158 3.96 16.79 17.33
N THR A 159 3.87 15.45 17.48
CA THR A 159 4.63 14.50 16.69
C THR A 159 3.84 14.03 15.47
N ILE A 160 4.31 14.37 14.28
CA ILE A 160 3.76 13.96 12.99
C ILE A 160 4.53 12.72 12.53
N LEU A 161 3.83 11.61 12.27
CA LEU A 161 4.42 10.39 11.72
C LEU A 161 4.19 10.33 10.19
N SER A 162 5.23 9.96 9.43
CA SER A 162 5.12 9.66 8.00
C SER A 162 5.80 8.35 7.68
N ILE A 163 5.09 7.44 6.98
CA ILE A 163 5.55 6.08 6.70
C ILE A 163 5.54 5.81 5.18
N GLY A 164 6.64 5.29 4.65
CA GLY A 164 6.69 4.81 3.26
C GLY A 164 8.02 5.03 2.56
N THR A 165 8.01 4.96 1.23
CA THR A 165 9.17 5.21 0.37
C THR A 165 9.30 6.69 0.03
N THR A 166 10.40 7.06 -0.66
CA THR A 166 10.60 8.40 -1.24
C THR A 166 10.06 8.51 -2.67
N ALA A 167 9.23 7.54 -3.10
CA ALA A 167 8.66 7.58 -4.45
C ALA A 167 7.86 8.88 -4.66
N PRO A 168 7.94 9.51 -5.84
CA PRO A 168 7.34 10.82 -6.08
C PRO A 168 5.85 10.92 -5.76
N TYR A 169 5.09 9.83 -5.96
CA TYR A 169 3.67 9.80 -5.62
C TYR A 169 3.38 9.89 -4.10
N LYS A 170 4.39 9.66 -3.23
CA LYS A 170 4.26 9.87 -1.78
C LYS A 170 4.29 11.35 -1.39
N ASN A 171 4.68 12.23 -2.33
CA ASN A 171 4.61 13.68 -2.24
C ASN A 171 5.26 14.26 -0.97
N LEU A 172 6.42 13.70 -0.60
CA LEU A 172 7.19 14.19 0.56
C LEU A 172 7.57 15.68 0.46
N PRO A 173 7.90 16.25 -0.72
CA PRO A 173 8.14 17.69 -0.83
C PRO A 173 6.97 18.53 -0.32
N LEU A 174 5.71 18.14 -0.59
CA LEU A 174 4.53 18.83 -0.06
C LEU A 174 4.50 18.79 1.47
N LEU A 175 4.79 17.63 2.07
CA LEU A 175 4.83 17.49 3.54
C LEU A 175 5.92 18.40 4.15
N LEU A 176 7.09 18.52 3.53
CA LEU A 176 8.16 19.41 3.98
C LEU A 176 7.74 20.87 3.90
N HIS A 177 7.12 21.30 2.79
CA HIS A 177 6.56 22.65 2.69
C HIS A 177 5.44 22.91 3.70
N ALA A 178 4.59 21.93 3.98
CA ALA A 178 3.59 22.02 5.03
C ALA A 178 4.23 22.16 6.43
N LEU A 179 5.24 21.36 6.74
CA LEU A 179 5.97 21.41 8.01
C LEU A 179 6.67 22.76 8.25
N ALA A 180 7.13 23.42 7.17
CA ALA A 180 7.78 24.74 7.24
C ALA A 180 6.80 25.89 7.54
N ARG A 181 5.49 25.64 7.49
CA ARG A 181 4.48 26.68 7.76
C ARG A 181 4.46 27.10 9.23
N PRO A 182 4.15 28.38 9.53
CA PRO A 182 4.09 28.90 10.91
C PRO A 182 3.18 28.11 11.83
N GLU A 183 2.06 27.59 11.30
CA GLU A 183 1.05 26.83 12.03
C GLU A 183 1.60 25.52 12.63
N LEU A 184 2.73 25.03 12.11
CA LEU A 184 3.37 23.79 12.53
C LEU A 184 4.74 24.01 13.19
N HIS A 185 5.11 25.23 13.58
CA HIS A 185 6.47 25.54 14.12
C HIS A 185 6.88 24.64 15.29
N GLY A 186 5.95 24.24 16.15
CA GLY A 186 6.21 23.36 17.30
C GLY A 186 6.18 21.86 16.98
N ALA A 187 5.92 21.49 15.72
CA ALA A 187 5.78 20.08 15.34
C ALA A 187 7.09 19.45 14.87
N THR A 188 7.29 18.18 15.22
CA THR A 188 8.40 17.33 14.76
C THR A 188 7.87 16.26 13.81
N LEU A 189 8.58 16.03 12.70
CA LEU A 189 8.29 14.97 11.75
C LEU A 189 9.15 13.74 12.07
N VAL A 190 8.51 12.62 12.38
CA VAL A 190 9.16 11.31 12.46
C VAL A 190 8.91 10.57 11.15
N ARG A 191 10.00 10.25 10.46
CA ARG A 191 9.95 9.60 9.15
C ARG A 191 10.43 8.15 9.23
N VAL A 192 9.60 7.20 8.77
CA VAL A 192 9.90 5.77 8.70
C VAL A 192 9.88 5.31 7.25
N GLY A 193 10.90 4.59 6.82
CA GLY A 193 10.99 4.02 5.49
C GLY A 193 12.36 4.22 4.84
N PHE A 194 12.39 4.34 3.51
CA PHE A 194 13.68 4.60 2.84
C PHE A 194 14.21 6.00 3.18
N PRO A 195 15.53 6.14 3.33
CA PRO A 195 16.17 7.45 3.51
C PRO A 195 15.78 8.44 2.43
N PHE A 196 15.86 9.72 2.73
CA PHE A 196 15.64 10.77 1.74
C PHE A 196 16.60 10.59 0.55
N ASP A 197 16.09 10.71 -0.66
CA ASP A 197 16.89 10.72 -1.88
C ASP A 197 17.61 12.08 -2.08
N GLU A 198 18.40 12.16 -3.16
CA GLU A 198 19.36 13.27 -3.38
C GLU A 198 18.74 14.68 -3.30
N ASP A 199 17.46 14.86 -3.62
CA ASP A 199 16.81 16.17 -3.69
C ASP A 199 16.21 16.62 -2.33
N LEU A 200 15.69 15.68 -1.53
CA LEU A 200 14.98 15.98 -0.29
C LEU A 200 15.88 16.61 0.81
N PRO A 201 17.13 16.16 1.04
CA PRO A 201 18.01 16.82 2.01
C PRO A 201 18.32 18.29 1.67
N SER A 202 18.38 18.62 0.38
CA SER A 202 18.55 20.01 -0.05
C SER A 202 17.31 20.84 0.27
N LEU A 203 16.13 20.31 0.04
CA LEU A 203 14.87 20.96 0.38
C LEU A 203 14.73 21.15 1.91
N VAL A 204 15.10 20.16 2.72
CA VAL A 204 15.11 20.26 4.19
C VAL A 204 15.95 21.44 4.66
N ARG A 205 17.19 21.58 4.14
CA ARG A 205 18.06 22.72 4.45
C ARG A 205 17.47 24.05 3.99
N THR A 206 16.94 24.10 2.77
CA THR A 206 16.33 25.33 2.22
C THR A 206 15.15 25.81 3.06
N LEU A 207 14.42 24.89 3.68
CA LEU A 207 13.26 25.18 4.52
C LEU A 207 13.61 25.34 6.02
N GLY A 208 14.87 25.13 6.42
CA GLY A 208 15.33 25.24 7.82
C GLY A 208 14.68 24.19 8.74
N LEU A 209 14.58 22.95 8.27
CA LEU A 209 13.85 21.87 8.96
C LEU A 209 14.76 20.81 9.59
N GLU A 210 16.10 21.01 9.58
CA GLU A 210 17.07 19.98 10.00
C GLU A 210 16.83 19.46 11.41
N ASP A 211 16.53 20.35 12.35
CA ASP A 211 16.31 20.02 13.77
C ASP A 211 14.86 19.53 14.05
N ARG A 212 14.01 19.51 13.03
CA ARG A 212 12.58 19.15 13.16
C ARG A 212 12.21 17.83 12.50
N ILE A 213 13.18 17.13 11.92
CA ILE A 213 12.96 15.88 11.21
C ILE A 213 13.81 14.78 11.81
N LEU A 214 13.16 13.73 12.31
CA LEU A 214 13.80 12.50 12.76
C LEU A 214 13.60 11.41 11.71
N GLU A 215 14.65 11.13 10.93
CA GLU A 215 14.64 10.07 9.92
C GLU A 215 15.16 8.77 10.50
N LEU A 216 14.30 7.76 10.63
CA LEU A 216 14.61 6.48 11.28
C LEU A 216 15.02 5.36 10.31
N GLY A 217 14.85 5.57 9.00
CA GLY A 217 15.05 4.49 8.04
C GLY A 217 14.03 3.36 8.20
N GLY A 218 14.44 2.13 7.85
CA GLY A 218 13.63 0.95 8.11
C GLY A 218 13.67 0.55 9.58
N VAL A 219 12.52 0.29 10.17
CA VAL A 219 12.36 -0.11 11.58
C VAL A 219 11.74 -1.51 11.71
N THR A 220 11.88 -2.14 12.89
CA THR A 220 11.17 -3.39 13.20
C THR A 220 9.67 -3.17 13.35
N ASP A 221 8.88 -4.24 13.28
CA ASP A 221 7.43 -4.15 13.44
C ASP A 221 7.04 -3.67 14.85
N GLU A 222 7.79 -4.06 15.90
CA GLU A 222 7.60 -3.57 17.28
C GLU A 222 7.88 -2.06 17.39
N ARG A 223 8.96 -1.57 16.75
CA ARG A 223 9.26 -0.13 16.74
C ARG A 223 8.22 0.65 15.97
N LEU A 224 7.75 0.12 14.83
CA LEU A 224 6.66 0.73 14.06
C LEU A 224 5.38 0.84 14.91
N LEU A 225 5.00 -0.23 15.61
CA LEU A 225 3.85 -0.23 16.50
C LEU A 225 4.00 0.79 17.63
N SER A 226 5.19 0.89 18.22
CA SER A 226 5.50 1.91 19.24
C SER A 226 5.28 3.33 18.67
N LEU A 227 5.77 3.62 17.47
CA LEU A 227 5.60 4.92 16.81
C LEU A 227 4.14 5.23 16.48
N LEU A 228 3.39 4.25 15.98
CA LEU A 228 1.95 4.37 15.72
C LEU A 228 1.16 4.73 16.99
N ARG A 229 1.59 4.21 18.15
CA ARG A 229 0.94 4.46 19.45
C ARG A 229 1.37 5.75 20.11
N SER A 230 2.63 6.19 19.94
CA SER A 230 3.18 7.37 20.61
C SER A 230 3.01 8.66 19.81
N SER A 231 2.94 8.62 18.48
CA SER A 231 2.77 9.81 17.66
C SER A 231 1.40 10.46 17.84
N THR A 232 1.28 11.75 17.52
CA THR A 232 0.02 12.51 17.64
C THR A 232 -0.86 12.36 16.42
N VAL A 233 -0.27 12.32 15.22
CA VAL A 233 -1.00 12.22 13.94
C VAL A 233 -0.15 11.53 12.87
N LEU A 234 -0.80 10.73 12.00
CA LEU A 234 -0.19 10.27 10.75
C LEU A 234 -0.45 11.30 9.64
N ALA A 235 0.59 11.65 8.89
CA ALA A 235 0.51 12.47 7.67
C ALA A 235 0.75 11.63 6.43
N GLN A 236 -0.25 11.54 5.51
CA GLN A 236 -0.16 10.79 4.26
C GLN A 236 -0.58 11.66 3.07
N PRO A 237 0.32 12.51 2.52
CA PRO A 237 0.02 13.44 1.43
C PRO A 237 0.14 12.80 0.03
N SER A 238 -0.06 11.50 -0.08
CA SER A 238 0.18 10.76 -1.33
C SER A 238 -0.70 11.24 -2.48
N LEU A 239 -0.13 11.38 -3.67
CA LEU A 239 -0.87 11.70 -4.89
C LEU A 239 -1.72 10.53 -5.37
N ASP A 240 -1.31 9.31 -5.04
CA ASP A 240 -2.03 8.09 -5.39
C ASP A 240 -1.62 6.94 -4.46
N GLU A 241 -2.56 6.07 -4.14
CA GLU A 241 -2.35 4.84 -3.38
C GLU A 241 -3.25 3.73 -3.92
N GLY A 242 -2.68 2.54 -4.05
CA GLY A 242 -3.48 1.37 -4.40
C GLY A 242 -4.37 0.88 -3.25
N PHE A 243 -3.98 1.17 -1.99
CA PHE A 243 -4.74 0.89 -0.78
C PHE A 243 -4.49 1.94 0.31
N GLY A 244 -3.23 2.16 0.70
CA GLY A 244 -2.89 3.07 1.80
C GLY A 244 -2.69 2.33 3.13
N MET A 245 -1.88 1.26 3.13
CA MET A 245 -1.56 0.50 4.35
C MET A 245 -1.19 1.36 5.56
N PRO A 246 -0.35 2.42 5.43
CA PRO A 246 -0.03 3.26 6.58
C PRO A 246 -1.26 3.91 7.23
N VAL A 247 -2.25 4.31 6.43
CA VAL A 247 -3.51 4.87 6.92
C VAL A 247 -4.31 3.82 7.69
N ALA A 248 -4.47 2.62 7.12
CA ALA A 248 -5.18 1.53 7.77
C ALA A 248 -4.48 1.09 9.07
N GLU A 249 -3.14 1.00 9.07
CA GLU A 249 -2.34 0.66 10.25
C GLU A 249 -2.44 1.74 11.35
N ALA A 250 -2.40 3.02 10.97
CA ALA A 250 -2.60 4.14 11.91
C ALA A 250 -4.00 4.11 12.55
N MET A 251 -5.04 3.92 11.75
CA MET A 251 -6.42 3.79 12.26
C MET A 251 -6.56 2.61 13.22
N ALA A 252 -5.96 1.45 12.92
CA ALA A 252 -5.96 0.28 13.80
C ALA A 252 -5.25 0.55 15.13
N ALA A 253 -4.20 1.37 15.12
CA ALA A 253 -3.51 1.84 16.32
C ALA A 253 -4.25 2.98 17.04
N GLY A 254 -5.42 3.39 16.57
CA GLY A 254 -6.13 4.55 17.11
C GLY A 254 -5.39 5.88 16.92
N LEU A 255 -4.44 5.95 15.98
CA LEU A 255 -3.72 7.16 15.63
C LEU A 255 -4.57 8.02 14.69
N PRO A 256 -4.85 9.30 15.00
CA PRO A 256 -5.49 10.22 14.08
C PRO A 256 -4.74 10.31 12.75
N VAL A 257 -5.47 10.48 11.65
CA VAL A 257 -4.90 10.52 10.30
C VAL A 257 -5.28 11.84 9.61
N VAL A 258 -4.30 12.48 8.98
CA VAL A 258 -4.49 13.49 7.95
C VAL A 258 -3.95 12.94 6.65
N CYS A 259 -4.77 12.85 5.62
CA CYS A 259 -4.35 12.35 4.31
C CYS A 259 -4.93 13.19 3.17
N SER A 260 -4.32 13.07 1.99
CA SER A 260 -4.88 13.59 0.75
C SER A 260 -6.08 12.75 0.28
N ASP A 261 -6.73 13.19 -0.78
CA ASP A 261 -7.74 12.42 -1.52
C ASP A 261 -7.14 11.52 -2.61
N GLY A 262 -5.83 11.25 -2.56
CA GLY A 262 -5.10 10.49 -3.58
C GLY A 262 -5.45 9.00 -3.61
N GLY A 263 -5.89 8.53 -4.77
CA GLY A 263 -6.11 7.09 -5.01
C GLY A 263 -7.17 6.45 -4.14
N ALA A 264 -6.80 5.38 -3.45
CA ALA A 264 -7.68 4.64 -2.54
C ALA A 264 -7.78 5.27 -1.14
N LEU A 265 -7.08 6.37 -0.83
CA LEU A 265 -7.07 6.93 0.51
C LEU A 265 -8.46 7.30 1.04
N PRO A 266 -9.35 7.98 0.27
CA PRO A 266 -10.71 8.26 0.74
C PRO A 266 -11.53 7.00 0.99
N GLU A 267 -11.37 5.97 0.15
CA GLU A 267 -12.06 4.69 0.30
C GLU A 267 -11.63 3.96 1.56
N VAL A 268 -10.31 3.95 1.86
CA VAL A 268 -9.76 3.25 3.02
C VAL A 268 -10.00 4.01 4.30
N ALA A 269 -9.82 5.31 4.29
CA ALA A 269 -9.95 6.17 5.47
C ALA A 269 -11.42 6.37 5.89
N GLY A 270 -12.34 6.47 4.94
CA GLY A 270 -13.74 6.78 5.22
C GLY A 270 -13.88 8.03 6.08
N SER A 271 -14.61 7.91 7.19
CA SER A 271 -14.77 8.96 8.20
C SER A 271 -13.62 9.02 9.23
N GLY A 272 -12.65 8.10 9.13
CA GLY A 272 -11.56 7.93 10.10
C GLY A 272 -10.34 8.84 9.88
N ALA A 273 -10.39 9.75 8.90
CA ALA A 273 -9.30 10.68 8.64
C ALA A 273 -9.81 12.10 8.30
N ARG A 274 -8.95 13.09 8.55
CA ARG A 274 -9.11 14.43 7.99
C ARG A 274 -8.57 14.40 6.57
N ILE A 275 -9.43 14.29 5.57
CA ILE A 275 -9.06 14.23 4.14
C ILE A 275 -8.92 15.66 3.61
N VAL A 276 -7.78 15.94 2.96
CA VAL A 276 -7.47 17.22 2.30
C VAL A 276 -7.51 17.00 0.80
N PRO A 277 -8.47 17.57 0.07
CA PRO A 277 -8.50 17.49 -1.39
C PRO A 277 -7.31 18.24 -1.99
N PHE A 278 -6.57 17.59 -2.89
CA PHE A 278 -5.50 18.23 -3.63
C PHE A 278 -6.01 18.74 -4.99
N ARG A 279 -5.59 19.95 -5.34
CA ARG A 279 -6.07 20.65 -6.56
C ARG A 279 -5.66 19.92 -7.83
N LYS A 280 -4.48 19.33 -7.84
CA LYS A 280 -4.00 18.52 -8.98
C LYS A 280 -3.00 17.46 -8.54
N LEU A 281 -3.32 16.21 -8.85
CA LEU A 281 -2.40 15.09 -8.78
C LEU A 281 -1.45 15.14 -9.97
N ARG A 282 -0.33 15.90 -9.87
CA ARG A 282 0.58 16.17 -11.01
C ARG A 282 2.02 15.76 -10.70
N LYS A 283 2.73 15.35 -11.78
CA LYS A 283 4.19 15.36 -11.80
C LYS A 283 4.68 16.82 -11.82
N GLY A 284 5.54 17.17 -10.85
CA GLY A 284 6.13 18.51 -10.77
C GLY A 284 6.43 18.92 -9.34
N PRO A 285 6.78 20.18 -9.12
CA PRO A 285 6.93 20.72 -7.77
C PRO A 285 5.58 20.63 -7.03
N PRO A 286 5.61 20.54 -5.69
CA PRO A 286 4.39 20.51 -4.88
C PRO A 286 3.59 21.79 -5.08
N ASP A 287 2.27 21.67 -5.07
CA ASP A 287 1.39 22.81 -5.02
C ASP A 287 1.46 23.44 -3.63
N LEU A 288 1.83 24.70 -3.54
CA LEU A 288 2.02 25.39 -2.26
C LEU A 288 0.68 25.73 -1.58
N ASP A 289 -0.40 25.83 -2.32
CA ASP A 289 -1.73 25.95 -1.74
C ASP A 289 -2.19 24.64 -1.12
N ASP A 290 -1.92 23.50 -1.78
CA ASP A 290 -2.17 22.19 -1.19
C ASP A 290 -1.31 21.99 0.08
N ALA A 291 -0.05 22.45 0.08
CA ALA A 291 0.82 22.40 1.26
C ALA A 291 0.27 23.25 2.41
N ARG A 292 -0.30 24.46 2.12
CA ARG A 292 -0.97 25.30 3.11
C ARG A 292 -2.20 24.60 3.69
N ASP A 293 -3.05 24.06 2.83
CA ASP A 293 -4.29 23.43 3.27
C ASP A 293 -4.01 22.14 4.07
N PHE A 294 -2.95 21.41 3.71
CA PHE A 294 -2.47 20.24 4.43
C PHE A 294 -1.88 20.61 5.81
N ALA A 295 -1.11 21.71 5.88
CA ALA A 295 -0.59 22.26 7.14
C ALA A 295 -1.71 22.69 8.08
N ALA A 296 -2.72 23.37 7.55
CA ALA A 296 -3.89 23.78 8.35
C ALA A 296 -4.64 22.58 8.94
N ALA A 297 -4.83 21.51 8.13
CA ALA A 297 -5.47 20.29 8.62
C ALA A 297 -4.62 19.57 9.68
N LEU A 298 -3.30 19.53 9.54
CA LEU A 298 -2.41 19.00 10.57
C LEU A 298 -2.46 19.83 11.84
N ALA A 299 -2.42 21.15 11.75
CA ALA A 299 -2.51 22.06 12.89
C ALA A 299 -3.86 21.92 13.64
N GLU A 300 -4.97 21.79 12.89
CA GLU A 300 -6.31 21.54 13.45
C GLU A 300 -6.31 20.26 14.30
N VAL A 301 -5.76 19.15 13.78
CA VAL A 301 -5.70 17.88 14.52
C VAL A 301 -4.73 17.96 15.70
N LEU A 302 -3.54 18.56 15.53
CA LEU A 302 -2.57 18.72 16.61
C LEU A 302 -3.09 19.57 17.76
N GLY A 303 -3.89 20.60 17.45
CA GLY A 303 -4.43 21.56 18.43
C GLY A 303 -5.71 21.10 19.14
N SER A 304 -6.35 19.99 18.73
CA SER A 304 -7.66 19.59 19.27
C SER A 304 -7.68 18.14 19.75
N ALA A 305 -7.58 17.94 21.05
CA ALA A 305 -7.73 16.62 21.67
C ALA A 305 -9.09 15.97 21.36
N GLN A 306 -10.14 16.77 21.26
CA GLN A 306 -11.48 16.29 20.91
C GLN A 306 -11.52 15.75 19.47
N LEU A 307 -10.89 16.45 18.53
CA LEU A 307 -10.81 16.01 17.14
C LEU A 307 -9.95 14.74 17.03
N GLN A 308 -8.82 14.67 17.76
CA GLN A 308 -7.99 13.47 17.81
C GLN A 308 -8.80 12.25 18.29
N GLN A 309 -9.56 12.39 19.37
CA GLN A 309 -10.41 11.31 19.89
C GLN A 309 -11.50 10.92 18.91
N SER A 310 -12.15 11.89 18.26
CA SER A 310 -13.18 11.64 17.26
C SER A 310 -12.64 10.88 16.05
N LEU A 311 -11.50 11.32 15.49
CA LEU A 311 -10.84 10.64 14.35
C LEU A 311 -10.34 9.25 14.72
N ALA A 312 -9.75 9.08 15.91
CA ALA A 312 -9.31 7.77 16.39
C ALA A 312 -10.49 6.79 16.52
N ALA A 313 -11.58 7.21 17.13
CA ALA A 313 -12.78 6.38 17.27
C ALA A 313 -13.43 6.04 15.92
N ALA A 314 -13.48 7.01 14.99
CA ALA A 314 -13.97 6.76 13.64
C ALA A 314 -13.04 5.82 12.86
N GLY A 315 -11.72 6.02 12.96
CA GLY A 315 -10.72 5.17 12.31
C GLY A 315 -10.83 3.71 12.75
N LEU A 316 -11.03 3.45 14.04
CA LEU A 316 -11.24 2.09 14.56
C LEU A 316 -12.49 1.42 13.97
N ARG A 317 -13.58 2.17 13.77
CA ARG A 317 -14.78 1.65 13.11
C ARG A 317 -14.53 1.34 11.63
N GLU A 318 -13.84 2.24 10.92
CA GLU A 318 -13.56 2.05 9.49
C GLU A 318 -12.62 0.86 9.24
N VAL A 319 -11.58 0.71 10.05
CA VAL A 319 -10.59 -0.36 9.85
C VAL A 319 -11.13 -1.75 10.17
N ALA A 320 -12.22 -1.87 10.94
CA ALA A 320 -12.86 -3.15 11.28
C ALA A 320 -13.24 -3.97 10.04
N ARG A 321 -13.54 -3.32 8.92
CA ARG A 321 -13.84 -4.00 7.63
C ARG A 321 -12.62 -4.71 7.01
N TYR A 322 -11.42 -4.43 7.51
CA TYR A 322 -10.17 -5.08 7.11
C TYR A 322 -9.69 -6.10 8.15
N SER A 323 -10.58 -6.55 9.02
CA SER A 323 -10.30 -7.59 10.02
C SER A 323 -9.96 -8.94 9.37
N ALA A 324 -9.27 -9.80 10.12
CA ALA A 324 -8.89 -11.14 9.67
C ALA A 324 -10.08 -11.95 9.14
N GLY A 325 -11.20 -11.96 9.88
CA GLY A 325 -12.39 -12.70 9.50
C GLY A 325 -13.00 -12.18 8.19
N THR A 326 -13.17 -10.87 8.08
CA THR A 326 -13.76 -10.24 6.89
C THR A 326 -12.92 -10.53 5.64
N ILE A 327 -11.61 -10.29 5.69
CA ILE A 327 -10.73 -10.47 4.52
C ILE A 327 -10.59 -11.94 4.17
N ARG A 328 -10.54 -12.85 5.17
CA ARG A 328 -10.54 -14.30 4.92
C ARG A 328 -11.78 -14.73 4.14
N ASN A 329 -12.97 -14.31 4.59
CA ASN A 329 -14.23 -14.68 3.92
C ASN A 329 -14.28 -14.14 2.49
N GLN A 330 -13.82 -12.91 2.25
CA GLN A 330 -13.70 -12.34 0.92
C GLN A 330 -12.74 -13.15 0.03
N LEU A 331 -11.60 -13.58 0.55
CA LEU A 331 -10.63 -14.40 -0.19
C LEU A 331 -11.21 -15.79 -0.53
N LEU A 332 -11.82 -16.45 0.43
CA LEU A 332 -12.44 -17.76 0.19
C LEU A 332 -13.56 -17.68 -0.85
N SER A 333 -14.39 -16.65 -0.78
CA SER A 333 -15.39 -16.37 -1.83
C SER A 333 -14.75 -16.13 -3.20
N ALA A 334 -13.67 -15.35 -3.27
CA ALA A 334 -12.93 -15.12 -4.50
C ALA A 334 -12.33 -16.41 -5.07
N TYR A 335 -11.81 -17.29 -4.22
CA TYR A 335 -11.28 -18.58 -4.66
C TYR A 335 -12.39 -19.50 -5.18
N GLY A 336 -13.56 -19.53 -4.54
CA GLY A 336 -14.72 -20.26 -5.04
C GLY A 336 -15.11 -19.81 -6.46
N ARG A 337 -15.23 -18.51 -6.69
CA ARG A 337 -15.49 -17.94 -8.02
C ARG A 337 -14.39 -18.27 -9.03
N ALA A 338 -13.12 -18.22 -8.61
CA ALA A 338 -12.02 -18.59 -9.50
C ALA A 338 -12.11 -20.06 -9.95
N MET A 339 -12.52 -20.97 -9.07
CA MET A 339 -12.74 -22.38 -9.40
C MET A 339 -13.92 -22.56 -10.37
N GLU A 340 -14.99 -21.79 -10.23
CA GLU A 340 -16.11 -21.80 -11.19
C GLU A 340 -15.64 -21.36 -12.59
N PHE A 341 -14.90 -20.26 -12.69
CA PHE A 341 -14.32 -19.79 -13.97
C PHE A 341 -13.31 -20.79 -14.56
N ALA A 342 -12.51 -21.46 -13.71
CA ALA A 342 -11.58 -22.49 -14.16
C ALA A 342 -12.30 -23.69 -14.77
N ARG A 343 -13.40 -24.18 -14.14
CA ARG A 343 -14.25 -25.26 -14.69
C ARG A 343 -14.83 -24.85 -16.04
N ALA A 344 -15.40 -23.65 -16.15
CA ALA A 344 -15.92 -23.14 -17.42
C ALA A 344 -14.85 -23.07 -18.52
N ARG A 345 -13.57 -22.75 -18.14
CA ARG A 345 -12.43 -22.71 -19.07
C ARG A 345 -11.99 -24.09 -19.55
N THR A 346 -12.10 -25.13 -18.71
CA THR A 346 -11.65 -26.50 -19.01
C THR A 346 -12.75 -27.38 -19.58
N GLY A 347 -13.99 -26.95 -19.56
CA GLY A 347 -15.16 -27.74 -20.01
C GLY A 347 -15.54 -28.85 -19.02
N ALA A 348 -15.08 -28.73 -17.75
CA ALA A 348 -15.33 -29.71 -16.68
C ALA A 348 -16.53 -29.31 -15.82
#